data_082b10443a40822c7af2f5ff9f90a853
#
_entry.id   082b10443a40822c7af2f5ff9f90a853
#
_cell.length_a   1.000
_cell.length_b   1.000
_cell.length_c   1.000
_cell.angle_alpha   90.00
_cell.angle_beta   90.00
_cell.angle_gamma   90.00
#
_symmetry.space_group_name_H-M   'P 1'
#
loop_
_entity.id
_entity.type
_entity.pdbx_description
1 polymer ?
#
loop_
_entity_poly.entity_id
_entity_poly.type
_entity_poly.pdbx_seq_one_letter_code
_entity_poly.pdbx_strand_id
1 'polypeptide(L)'
;MVSRAFCWITILGLLLFSGCSSSGDGDSGPGPSSDACSVLGLNTRIINGTACQENNSPVVRLAITLVGGSGGLCSGTLVTPTKVVTAAHCFFEDVAQVRVEVGGETSIASEIQLHPDVSIDLVTQAVNNDVAIVTLTQPLNNQATLPLILSADVDSGNIISIYGYGLDQSGQVGILQSGQMRVSSVSPNHIFANFDGEGSNTCSGDSGGPAVLQLIRESGQLVTGIVGLTSSGSLITCEAGDLSLFTNLQGSEVVDFLTDNIADLRVE
;
A
#
# COMPACT_ATOMS: atom_id res chain seq x y z
N MET A 1 26.31 68.19 -6.84
CA MET A 1 27.02 69.15 -5.93
C MET A 1 27.03 68.57 -4.53
N VAL A 2 28.22 68.43 -3.98
CA VAL A 2 28.60 68.38 -2.55
C VAL A 2 28.15 67.20 -1.79
N SER A 3 28.92 66.22 -1.47
CA SER A 3 30.24 66.03 -0.80
C SER A 3 30.14 65.73 0.68
N ARG A 4 30.73 64.55 1.02
CA ARG A 4 31.49 64.18 2.27
C ARG A 4 30.68 64.08 3.57
N ALA A 5 30.99 63.22 4.53
CA ALA A 5 32.25 62.59 4.93
C ALA A 5 32.06 61.40 5.87
N PHE A 6 33.09 60.61 5.95
CA PHE A 6 33.52 59.62 6.90
C PHE A 6 33.29 59.93 8.37
N CYS A 7 32.96 58.90 9.18
CA CYS A 7 33.60 58.72 10.48
C CYS A 7 33.63 57.26 10.91
N TRP A 8 34.82 56.74 11.12
CA TRP A 8 35.14 55.48 11.79
C TRP A 8 35.13 55.73 13.30
N ILE A 9 34.48 54.83 14.05
CA ILE A 9 34.89 54.56 15.47
C ILE A 9 34.64 53.10 15.74
N THR A 10 35.72 52.35 16.00
CA THR A 10 35.80 51.05 16.62
C THR A 10 35.62 51.19 18.12
N ILE A 11 34.73 50.42 18.75
CA ILE A 11 34.82 50.08 20.17
C ILE A 11 34.40 48.61 20.36
N LEU A 12 35.31 47.90 20.97
CA LEU A 12 35.28 46.52 21.48
C LEU A 12 34.42 46.47 22.73
N GLY A 13 33.53 45.47 22.88
CA GLY A 13 32.83 45.32 24.17
C GLY A 13 31.81 44.19 24.24
N LEU A 14 32.22 43.06 24.68
CA LEU A 14 31.58 42.08 25.60
C LEU A 14 30.24 41.43 25.23
N LEU A 15 30.34 40.15 25.09
CA LEU A 15 29.28 39.12 25.07
C LEU A 15 28.30 39.21 26.24
N LEU A 16 27.01 39.22 25.97
CA LEU A 16 25.98 38.64 26.83
C LEU A 16 25.04 37.82 25.96
N PHE A 17 25.11 36.52 26.12
CA PHE A 17 24.13 35.58 25.64
C PHE A 17 22.83 35.77 26.44
N SER A 18 21.80 36.28 25.79
CA SER A 18 20.43 36.18 26.27
C SER A 18 19.73 35.15 25.39
N GLY A 19 19.58 33.93 25.91
CA GLY A 19 18.73 32.91 25.30
C GLY A 19 17.29 33.33 25.31
N CYS A 20 16.67 33.50 24.15
CA CYS A 20 15.23 33.44 23.97
C CYS A 20 14.83 32.00 23.76
N SER A 21 14.36 31.34 24.82
CA SER A 21 13.55 30.13 24.72
C SER A 21 12.15 30.57 24.27
N SER A 22 11.83 30.35 22.98
CA SER A 22 10.44 30.31 22.54
C SER A 22 9.97 28.87 22.70
N SER A 23 9.23 28.62 23.77
CA SER A 23 8.36 27.46 23.90
C SER A 23 7.21 27.64 22.91
N GLY A 24 7.33 27.00 21.74
CA GLY A 24 6.24 26.74 20.84
C GLY A 24 5.87 25.27 21.01
N ASP A 25 4.85 25.01 21.82
CA ASP A 25 4.17 23.73 21.86
C ASP A 25 3.44 23.56 20.52
N GLY A 26 4.13 23.05 19.52
CA GLY A 26 3.58 22.49 18.31
C GLY A 26 3.44 21.00 18.55
N ASP A 27 2.23 20.54 18.71
CA ASP A 27 1.84 19.12 18.63
C ASP A 27 2.27 18.57 17.28
N SER A 28 3.50 18.08 17.22
CA SER A 28 4.03 17.29 16.11
C SER A 28 3.80 15.84 16.48
N GLY A 29 2.59 15.35 16.17
CA GLY A 29 2.40 13.92 15.99
C GLY A 29 3.50 13.39 15.05
N PRO A 30 3.92 12.12 15.15
CA PRO A 30 4.96 11.57 14.30
C PRO A 30 4.53 11.79 12.84
N GLY A 31 5.29 12.64 12.14
CA GLY A 31 5.11 12.84 10.70
C GLY A 31 5.25 11.49 10.00
N PRO A 32 4.62 11.30 8.83
CA PRO A 32 4.73 10.04 8.10
C PRO A 32 6.20 9.67 7.98
N SER A 33 6.57 8.46 8.43
CA SER A 33 7.91 7.96 8.25
C SER A 33 8.19 7.94 6.74
N SER A 34 9.25 8.57 6.30
CA SER A 34 9.64 8.63 4.88
C SER A 34 10.01 7.26 4.30
N ASP A 35 9.86 6.20 5.06
CA ASP A 35 10.19 4.83 4.71
C ASP A 35 9.01 3.90 5.00
N ALA A 36 8.14 3.74 3.97
CA ALA A 36 7.01 2.82 4.05
C ALA A 36 7.42 1.35 4.20
N CYS A 37 8.68 0.99 3.90
CA CYS A 37 9.22 -0.34 4.13
C CYS A 37 9.36 -0.68 5.60
N SER A 38 9.74 0.29 6.42
CA SER A 38 9.87 0.10 7.86
C SER A 38 8.54 -0.26 8.51
N VAL A 39 7.41 0.11 7.90
CA VAL A 39 6.06 -0.29 8.33
C VAL A 39 5.90 -1.81 8.33
N LEU A 40 6.49 -2.50 7.36
CA LEU A 40 6.55 -3.97 7.32
C LEU A 40 7.92 -4.54 7.71
N GLY A 41 8.83 -3.70 8.19
CA GLY A 41 10.21 -4.09 8.47
C GLY A 41 11.05 -4.35 7.20
N LEU A 42 10.68 -3.75 6.09
CA LEU A 42 11.30 -3.96 4.77
C LEU A 42 11.84 -2.62 4.22
N ASN A 43 12.62 -2.62 3.12
CA ASN A 43 13.17 -1.44 2.38
C ASN A 43 12.70 -1.38 0.90
N THR A 44 12.31 -0.28 0.24
CA THR A 44 11.26 -0.14 -0.78
C THR A 44 11.36 0.75 -1.99
N ARG A 45 10.52 0.53 -3.05
CA ARG A 45 10.09 1.51 -4.09
C ARG A 45 8.76 1.15 -4.77
N ILE A 46 7.77 2.04 -4.76
CA ILE A 46 6.66 2.25 -5.72
C ILE A 46 6.92 3.60 -6.41
N ILE A 47 6.19 4.05 -7.45
CA ILE A 47 6.46 5.34 -8.13
C ILE A 47 6.80 6.42 -7.10
N ASN A 48 8.01 6.98 -7.17
CA ASN A 48 8.64 7.83 -6.16
C ASN A 48 8.84 7.18 -4.78
N GLY A 49 8.80 5.87 -4.66
CA GLY A 49 9.08 5.09 -3.43
C GLY A 49 10.53 4.56 -3.35
N THR A 50 10.80 3.56 -2.51
CA THR A 50 12.14 2.91 -2.29
C THR A 50 12.06 1.38 -2.46
N ALA A 51 13.03 0.55 -2.84
CA ALA A 51 12.96 -0.92 -3.06
C ALA A 51 13.05 -1.77 -1.77
N CYS A 52 12.20 -2.84 -1.62
CA CYS A 52 12.20 -3.75 -0.47
C CYS A 52 13.07 -4.99 -0.66
N GLN A 53 13.63 -5.44 0.47
CA GLN A 53 14.02 -6.83 0.58
C GLN A 53 12.75 -7.69 0.74
N GLU A 54 12.67 -8.77 -0.03
CA GLU A 54 11.50 -9.67 -0.02
C GLU A 54 11.57 -10.73 1.09
N ASN A 55 12.67 -10.82 1.81
CA ASN A 55 12.83 -11.78 2.90
C ASN A 55 11.88 -11.43 4.05
N ASN A 56 11.07 -12.41 4.46
CA ASN A 56 10.03 -12.23 5.48
C ASN A 56 8.95 -11.21 5.08
N SER A 57 8.68 -11.06 3.77
CA SER A 57 7.65 -10.16 3.27
C SER A 57 6.27 -10.83 3.29
N PRO A 58 5.22 -10.14 3.74
CA PRO A 58 3.83 -10.62 3.55
C PRO A 58 3.30 -10.32 2.15
N VAL A 59 3.99 -9.48 1.36
CA VAL A 59 3.56 -9.09 0.02
C VAL A 59 4.18 -10.05 -1.00
N VAL A 60 3.33 -10.63 -1.85
CA VAL A 60 3.72 -11.65 -2.82
C VAL A 60 3.47 -11.18 -4.25
N ARG A 61 4.30 -11.68 -5.18
CA ARG A 61 4.12 -11.54 -6.61
C ARG A 61 3.27 -12.68 -7.17
N LEU A 62 2.25 -12.35 -7.96
CA LEU A 62 1.39 -13.30 -8.65
C LEU A 62 1.74 -13.29 -10.15
N ALA A 63 2.51 -14.28 -10.60
CA ALA A 63 2.78 -14.49 -12.02
C ALA A 63 1.65 -15.37 -12.60
N ILE A 64 0.77 -14.74 -13.39
CA ILE A 64 -0.42 -15.36 -13.94
C ILE A 64 -0.12 -15.79 -15.38
N THR A 65 -0.39 -17.05 -15.70
CA THR A 65 -0.34 -17.57 -17.06
C THR A 65 -1.76 -17.83 -17.53
N LEU A 66 -2.15 -17.26 -18.65
CA LEU A 66 -3.47 -17.42 -19.24
C LEU A 66 -3.52 -18.64 -20.16
N VAL A 67 -4.71 -19.19 -20.40
CA VAL A 67 -4.96 -20.19 -21.43
C VAL A 67 -4.67 -19.56 -22.80
N GLY A 68 -3.65 -20.06 -23.49
CA GLY A 68 -3.14 -19.46 -24.74
C GLY A 68 -1.71 -18.93 -24.61
N GLY A 69 -1.15 -18.90 -23.39
CA GLY A 69 0.28 -18.66 -23.15
C GLY A 69 0.68 -17.20 -22.92
N SER A 70 -0.24 -16.25 -23.02
CA SER A 70 -0.01 -14.88 -22.51
C SER A 70 0.03 -14.89 -20.99
N GLY A 71 0.50 -13.81 -20.38
CA GLY A 71 0.60 -13.72 -18.93
C GLY A 71 0.31 -12.32 -18.39
N GLY A 72 0.03 -12.28 -17.11
CA GLY A 72 -0.19 -11.07 -16.33
C GLY A 72 0.64 -11.08 -15.04
N LEU A 73 0.76 -9.92 -14.45
CA LEU A 73 1.38 -9.70 -13.15
C LEU A 73 0.37 -9.01 -12.24
N CYS A 74 0.19 -9.58 -11.07
CA CYS A 74 -0.51 -8.95 -9.95
C CYS A 74 0.31 -9.07 -8.67
N SER A 75 -0.12 -8.36 -7.66
CA SER A 75 0.40 -8.41 -6.31
C SER A 75 -0.63 -9.05 -5.37
N GLY A 76 -0.21 -9.49 -4.20
CA GLY A 76 -1.12 -10.03 -3.19
C GLY A 76 -0.52 -9.98 -1.80
N THR A 77 -1.30 -10.39 -0.82
CA THR A 77 -0.90 -10.39 0.58
C THR A 77 -1.12 -11.75 1.21
N LEU A 78 -0.08 -12.33 1.82
CA LEU A 78 -0.21 -13.49 2.69
C LEU A 78 -0.96 -13.10 3.96
N VAL A 79 -2.11 -13.68 4.17
CA VAL A 79 -2.89 -13.55 5.42
C VAL A 79 -2.75 -14.79 6.30
N THR A 80 -2.42 -15.94 5.69
CA THR A 80 -1.92 -17.15 6.34
C THR A 80 -0.77 -17.73 5.50
N PRO A 81 0.01 -18.73 5.97
CA PRO A 81 1.07 -19.33 5.15
C PRO A 81 0.59 -19.97 3.85
N THR A 82 -0.71 -20.26 3.71
CA THR A 82 -1.32 -20.92 2.54
C THR A 82 -2.40 -20.09 1.85
N LYS A 83 -2.77 -18.93 2.37
CA LYS A 83 -3.82 -18.08 1.79
C LYS A 83 -3.27 -16.70 1.45
N VAL A 84 -3.45 -16.32 0.20
CA VAL A 84 -3.17 -14.97 -0.32
C VAL A 84 -4.49 -14.28 -0.63
N VAL A 85 -4.64 -13.03 -0.17
CA VAL A 85 -5.72 -12.14 -0.57
C VAL A 85 -5.19 -11.20 -1.65
N THR A 86 -5.96 -11.03 -2.74
CA THR A 86 -5.59 -10.24 -3.92
C THR A 86 -6.84 -9.71 -4.62
N ALA A 87 -6.70 -8.99 -5.73
CA ALA A 87 -7.82 -8.47 -6.51
C ALA A 87 -8.45 -9.56 -7.40
N ALA A 88 -9.79 -9.57 -7.47
CA ALA A 88 -10.53 -10.53 -8.30
C ALA A 88 -10.31 -10.29 -9.80
N HIS A 89 -10.17 -9.02 -10.23
CA HIS A 89 -9.99 -8.68 -11.63
C HIS A 89 -8.71 -9.28 -12.25
N CYS A 90 -7.73 -9.68 -11.45
CA CYS A 90 -6.55 -10.40 -11.89
C CYS A 90 -6.87 -11.75 -12.57
N PHE A 91 -8.10 -12.27 -12.37
CA PHE A 91 -8.53 -13.59 -12.83
C PHE A 91 -9.81 -13.52 -13.68
N PHE A 92 -10.11 -12.41 -14.30
CA PHE A 92 -11.29 -12.29 -15.19
C PHE A 92 -11.09 -12.99 -16.53
N GLU A 93 -9.85 -13.26 -16.91
CA GLU A 93 -9.53 -14.06 -18.08
C GLU A 93 -9.31 -15.54 -17.68
N ASP A 94 -9.34 -16.45 -18.67
CA ASP A 94 -9.11 -17.88 -18.43
C ASP A 94 -7.69 -18.17 -17.97
N VAL A 95 -7.50 -18.42 -16.69
CA VAL A 95 -6.21 -18.68 -16.05
C VAL A 95 -5.80 -20.15 -16.20
N ALA A 96 -4.62 -20.39 -16.76
CA ALA A 96 -4.01 -21.72 -16.83
C ALA A 96 -3.21 -22.04 -15.55
N GLN A 97 -2.48 -21.06 -15.00
CA GLN A 97 -1.66 -21.24 -13.80
C GLN A 97 -1.41 -19.90 -13.10
N VAL A 98 -1.35 -19.93 -11.77
CA VAL A 98 -0.82 -18.82 -10.97
C VAL A 98 0.36 -19.33 -10.16
N ARG A 99 1.52 -18.68 -10.33
CA ARG A 99 2.72 -18.89 -9.51
C ARG A 99 2.86 -17.72 -8.56
N VAL A 100 2.96 -18.03 -7.27
CA VAL A 100 3.11 -17.06 -6.18
C VAL A 100 4.56 -17.08 -5.71
N GLU A 101 5.20 -15.92 -5.68
CA GLU A 101 6.64 -15.80 -5.44
C GLU A 101 6.92 -14.68 -4.43
N VAL A 102 7.84 -14.93 -3.49
CA VAL A 102 8.34 -13.95 -2.52
C VAL A 102 9.62 -14.46 -1.86
N GLY A 103 10.63 -13.61 -1.73
CA GLY A 103 11.85 -13.91 -0.96
C GLY A 103 12.59 -15.19 -1.39
N GLY A 104 12.52 -15.53 -2.67
CA GLY A 104 13.11 -16.75 -3.21
C GLY A 104 12.27 -18.02 -3.01
N GLU A 105 11.15 -17.95 -2.30
CA GLU A 105 10.17 -19.04 -2.19
C GLU A 105 9.15 -18.95 -3.33
N THR A 106 8.61 -20.10 -3.70
CA THR A 106 7.58 -20.20 -4.76
C THR A 106 6.56 -21.26 -4.39
N SER A 107 5.29 -20.94 -4.62
CA SER A 107 4.18 -21.91 -4.56
C SER A 107 3.25 -21.71 -5.76
N ILE A 108 2.45 -22.75 -6.06
CA ILE A 108 1.44 -22.70 -7.12
C ILE A 108 0.06 -22.62 -6.46
N ALA A 109 -0.83 -21.85 -7.07
CA ALA A 109 -2.24 -21.83 -6.65
C ALA A 109 -2.88 -23.20 -6.91
N SER A 110 -3.53 -23.74 -5.87
CA SER A 110 -4.40 -24.94 -5.99
C SER A 110 -5.85 -24.57 -6.24
N GLU A 111 -6.24 -23.37 -5.81
CA GLU A 111 -7.61 -22.84 -5.93
C GLU A 111 -7.57 -21.31 -6.00
N ILE A 112 -8.48 -20.74 -6.77
CA ILE A 112 -8.73 -19.31 -6.85
C ILE A 112 -10.22 -19.11 -6.63
N GLN A 113 -10.58 -18.38 -5.57
CA GLN A 113 -11.96 -18.09 -5.22
C GLN A 113 -12.19 -16.58 -5.31
N LEU A 114 -13.05 -16.17 -6.25
CA LEU A 114 -13.46 -14.77 -6.40
C LEU A 114 -14.64 -14.48 -5.47
N HIS A 115 -14.76 -13.22 -5.04
CA HIS A 115 -15.98 -12.79 -4.36
C HIS A 115 -17.19 -13.05 -5.26
N PRO A 116 -18.28 -13.67 -4.75
CA PRO A 116 -19.41 -14.07 -5.59
C PRO A 116 -20.12 -12.89 -6.26
N ASP A 117 -20.12 -11.72 -5.61
CA ASP A 117 -20.77 -10.50 -6.09
C ASP A 117 -19.78 -9.50 -6.71
N VAL A 118 -18.61 -9.98 -7.18
CA VAL A 118 -17.67 -9.13 -7.92
C VAL A 118 -18.33 -8.62 -9.20
N SER A 119 -18.27 -7.32 -9.44
CA SER A 119 -18.92 -6.70 -10.59
C SER A 119 -18.21 -5.44 -11.05
N ILE A 120 -18.32 -5.14 -12.35
CA ILE A 120 -17.77 -3.90 -12.94
C ILE A 120 -18.90 -2.88 -13.08
N ASP A 121 -18.71 -1.70 -12.49
CA ASP A 121 -19.58 -0.56 -12.75
C ASP A 121 -19.35 -0.06 -14.18
N LEU A 122 -20.36 -0.15 -15.02
CA LEU A 122 -20.25 0.19 -16.46
C LEU A 122 -20.07 1.69 -16.72
N VAL A 123 -20.31 2.54 -15.73
CA VAL A 123 -20.18 4.00 -15.87
C VAL A 123 -18.80 4.46 -15.40
N THR A 124 -18.38 4.02 -14.24
CA THR A 124 -17.10 4.43 -13.62
C THR A 124 -15.95 3.50 -13.96
N GLN A 125 -16.22 2.30 -14.47
CA GLN A 125 -15.28 1.20 -14.69
C GLN A 125 -14.63 0.68 -13.39
N ALA A 126 -15.12 1.12 -12.23
CA ALA A 126 -14.67 0.59 -10.93
C ALA A 126 -15.15 -0.86 -10.75
N VAL A 127 -14.33 -1.68 -10.11
CA VAL A 127 -14.68 -3.06 -9.79
C VAL A 127 -15.14 -3.12 -8.33
N ASN A 128 -16.42 -3.42 -8.12
CA ASN A 128 -16.98 -3.62 -6.80
C ASN A 128 -16.66 -5.03 -6.29
N ASN A 129 -16.46 -5.16 -4.97
CA ASN A 129 -16.08 -6.45 -4.34
C ASN A 129 -14.87 -7.11 -5.03
N ASP A 130 -13.90 -6.29 -5.42
CA ASP A 130 -12.72 -6.71 -6.17
C ASP A 130 -11.72 -7.43 -5.25
N VAL A 131 -12.10 -8.59 -4.78
CA VAL A 131 -11.30 -9.41 -3.88
C VAL A 131 -11.36 -10.89 -4.28
N ALA A 132 -10.22 -11.56 -4.21
CA ALA A 132 -10.05 -12.99 -4.41
C ALA A 132 -9.16 -13.61 -3.34
N ILE A 133 -9.40 -14.90 -3.04
CA ILE A 133 -8.57 -15.73 -2.19
C ILE A 133 -7.85 -16.74 -3.09
N VAL A 134 -6.52 -16.76 -3.01
CA VAL A 134 -5.67 -17.76 -3.67
C VAL A 134 -5.16 -18.74 -2.62
N THR A 135 -5.52 -20.02 -2.77
CA THR A 135 -5.02 -21.10 -1.92
C THR A 135 -3.76 -21.70 -2.54
N LEU A 136 -2.70 -21.83 -1.74
CA LEU A 136 -1.40 -22.33 -2.19
C LEU A 136 -1.30 -23.85 -2.02
N THR A 137 -0.61 -24.52 -2.95
CA THR A 137 -0.29 -25.96 -2.86
C THR A 137 0.73 -26.27 -1.76
N GLN A 138 1.63 -25.34 -1.49
CA GLN A 138 2.65 -25.43 -0.45
C GLN A 138 2.68 -24.14 0.38
N PRO A 139 2.82 -24.23 1.71
CA PRO A 139 2.90 -23.05 2.56
C PRO A 139 4.21 -22.29 2.34
N LEU A 140 4.15 -20.96 2.41
CA LEU A 140 5.30 -20.05 2.42
C LEU A 140 5.65 -19.71 3.89
N ASN A 141 6.30 -20.66 4.58
CA ASN A 141 6.47 -20.61 6.04
C ASN A 141 7.53 -19.62 6.52
N ASN A 142 8.43 -19.17 5.65
CA ASN A 142 9.48 -18.21 6.02
C ASN A 142 9.07 -16.76 5.72
N GLN A 143 7.79 -16.55 5.41
CA GLN A 143 7.26 -15.22 5.12
C GLN A 143 6.30 -14.75 6.21
N ALA A 144 6.25 -13.43 6.41
CA ALA A 144 5.28 -12.83 7.33
C ALA A 144 3.86 -12.94 6.77
N THR A 145 2.88 -12.77 7.64
CA THR A 145 1.45 -12.65 7.27
C THR A 145 0.87 -11.40 7.91
N LEU A 146 -0.07 -10.73 7.25
CA LEU A 146 -0.75 -9.55 7.78
C LEU A 146 -2.16 -9.89 8.25
N PRO A 147 -2.61 -9.31 9.37
CA PRO A 147 -4.00 -9.35 9.80
C PRO A 147 -4.84 -8.37 8.97
N LEU A 148 -6.16 -8.59 8.99
CA LEU A 148 -7.15 -7.60 8.59
C LEU A 148 -7.42 -6.65 9.76
N ILE A 149 -7.44 -5.33 9.54
CA ILE A 149 -7.82 -4.35 10.57
C ILE A 149 -9.32 -4.10 10.49
N LEU A 150 -10.04 -4.40 11.59
CA LEU A 150 -11.45 -4.08 11.78
C LEU A 150 -11.69 -3.26 13.06
N SER A 151 -10.67 -3.05 13.90
CA SER A 151 -10.79 -2.32 15.17
C SER A 151 -10.86 -0.81 15.02
N ALA A 152 -10.57 -0.29 13.85
CA ALA A 152 -10.72 1.12 13.50
C ALA A 152 -10.99 1.27 12.01
N ASP A 153 -11.94 2.12 11.67
CA ASP A 153 -12.25 2.44 10.28
C ASP A 153 -11.12 3.24 9.63
N VAL A 154 -10.91 3.00 8.34
CA VAL A 154 -10.09 3.87 7.53
C VAL A 154 -10.89 5.09 7.12
N ASP A 155 -10.33 6.29 7.34
CA ASP A 155 -11.00 7.57 7.11
C ASP A 155 -10.22 8.47 6.14
N SER A 156 -10.93 9.46 5.59
CA SER A 156 -10.29 10.56 4.85
C SER A 156 -9.23 11.25 5.71
N GLY A 157 -8.06 11.48 5.11
CA GLY A 157 -6.89 12.04 5.79
C GLY A 157 -5.93 11.01 6.35
N ASN A 158 -6.32 9.75 6.54
CA ASN A 158 -5.39 8.70 6.94
C ASN A 158 -4.27 8.52 5.91
N ILE A 159 -3.09 8.17 6.39
CA ILE A 159 -1.97 7.74 5.54
C ILE A 159 -1.98 6.22 5.49
N ILE A 160 -2.07 5.67 4.29
CA ILE A 160 -1.93 4.25 4.01
C ILE A 160 -0.57 4.00 3.36
N SER A 161 0.09 2.92 3.74
CA SER A 161 1.28 2.41 3.06
C SER A 161 0.84 1.39 2.01
N ILE A 162 1.28 1.58 0.77
CA ILE A 162 0.91 0.76 -0.38
C ILE A 162 2.10 -0.06 -0.85
N TYR A 163 1.88 -1.28 -1.31
CA TYR A 163 2.95 -2.20 -1.74
C TYR A 163 2.54 -2.97 -2.97
N GLY A 164 3.52 -3.28 -3.84
CA GLY A 164 3.29 -4.12 -5.00
C GLY A 164 4.54 -4.40 -5.83
N TYR A 165 4.33 -5.16 -6.89
CA TYR A 165 5.34 -5.57 -7.86
C TYR A 165 5.12 -4.91 -9.23
N GLY A 166 4.34 -3.84 -9.26
CA GLY A 166 3.93 -3.14 -10.47
C GLY A 166 5.04 -2.34 -11.14
N LEU A 167 4.61 -1.59 -12.15
CA LEU A 167 5.46 -0.74 -12.97
C LEU A 167 6.01 0.42 -12.13
N ASP A 168 7.33 0.55 -12.09
CA ASP A 168 7.99 1.68 -11.45
C ASP A 168 8.26 2.83 -12.45
N GLN A 169 8.73 3.95 -11.91
CA GLN A 169 9.08 5.15 -12.70
C GLN A 169 10.20 4.91 -13.74
N SER A 170 10.94 3.80 -13.65
CA SER A 170 11.96 3.43 -14.62
C SER A 170 11.44 2.48 -15.70
N GLY A 171 10.16 2.10 -15.63
CA GLY A 171 9.54 1.15 -16.54
C GLY A 171 9.83 -0.32 -16.19
N GLN A 172 10.31 -0.61 -14.96
CA GLN A 172 10.56 -1.98 -14.50
C GLN A 172 9.35 -2.50 -13.71
N VAL A 173 9.11 -3.81 -13.82
CA VAL A 173 8.08 -4.56 -13.07
C VAL A 173 8.70 -5.74 -12.34
N GLY A 174 8.00 -6.26 -11.34
CA GLY A 174 8.40 -7.49 -10.63
C GLY A 174 9.44 -7.31 -9.54
N ILE A 175 9.70 -6.06 -9.15
CA ILE A 175 10.48 -5.70 -7.95
C ILE A 175 9.48 -5.21 -6.89
N LEU A 176 9.56 -5.74 -5.67
CA LEU A 176 8.69 -5.27 -4.59
C LEU A 176 8.93 -3.80 -4.31
N GLN A 177 7.88 -3.02 -4.31
CA GLN A 177 7.87 -1.58 -4.17
C GLN A 177 6.87 -1.13 -3.12
N SER A 178 7.10 0.00 -2.47
CA SER A 178 6.11 0.64 -1.63
C SER A 178 6.13 2.16 -1.68
N GLY A 179 5.07 2.73 -1.18
CA GLY A 179 4.93 4.16 -0.99
C GLY A 179 3.87 4.48 0.03
N GLN A 180 3.54 5.74 0.14
CA GLN A 180 2.45 6.21 1.00
C GLN A 180 1.49 7.08 0.20
N MET A 181 0.21 6.91 0.48
CA MET A 181 -0.85 7.73 -0.08
C MET A 181 -1.76 8.25 1.04
N ARG A 182 -2.31 9.44 0.83
CA ARG A 182 -3.34 9.98 1.72
C ARG A 182 -4.72 9.62 1.19
N VAL A 183 -5.53 9.00 2.03
CA VAL A 183 -6.93 8.71 1.74
C VAL A 183 -7.69 10.03 1.53
N SER A 184 -8.33 10.17 0.38
CA SER A 184 -9.16 11.33 0.04
C SER A 184 -10.63 11.14 0.45
N SER A 185 -11.15 9.92 0.28
CA SER A 185 -12.51 9.55 0.68
C SER A 185 -12.63 8.03 0.81
N VAL A 186 -13.71 7.59 1.45
CA VAL A 186 -14.05 6.17 1.64
C VAL A 186 -15.52 5.95 1.29
N SER A 187 -15.80 4.83 0.66
CA SER A 187 -17.15 4.30 0.42
C SER A 187 -17.24 2.86 0.93
N PRO A 188 -18.43 2.25 0.98
CA PRO A 188 -18.54 0.85 1.37
C PRO A 188 -17.65 -0.10 0.55
N ASN A 189 -17.47 0.16 -0.75
CA ASN A 189 -16.71 -0.70 -1.67
C ASN A 189 -15.27 -0.25 -1.88
N HIS A 190 -14.96 1.05 -1.73
CA HIS A 190 -13.66 1.58 -2.12
C HIS A 190 -13.08 2.58 -1.12
N ILE A 191 -11.75 2.55 -1.00
CA ILE A 191 -10.92 3.61 -0.45
C ILE A 191 -10.32 4.36 -1.64
N PHE A 192 -10.37 5.69 -1.62
CA PHE A 192 -9.87 6.55 -2.70
C PHE A 192 -8.66 7.34 -2.25
N ALA A 193 -7.65 7.45 -3.10
CA ALA A 193 -6.49 8.30 -2.86
C ALA A 193 -6.09 9.03 -4.15
N ASN A 194 -5.97 10.36 -4.05
CA ASN A 194 -5.54 11.19 -5.18
C ASN A 194 -4.02 11.22 -5.28
N PHE A 195 -3.51 11.20 -6.51
CA PHE A 195 -2.11 11.41 -6.80
C PHE A 195 -1.94 12.74 -7.57
N ASP A 196 -1.36 13.73 -6.95
CA ASP A 196 -1.12 15.07 -7.54
C ASP A 196 0.28 15.21 -8.17
N GLY A 197 1.05 14.14 -8.20
CA GLY A 197 2.43 14.10 -8.70
C GLY A 197 3.48 14.15 -7.59
N GLU A 198 3.07 14.37 -6.35
CA GLU A 198 3.95 14.28 -5.18
C GLU A 198 3.65 13.01 -4.37
N GLY A 199 4.69 12.38 -3.81
CA GLY A 199 4.55 11.11 -3.11
C GLY A 199 4.48 9.91 -4.06
N SER A 200 3.68 8.92 -3.73
CA SER A 200 3.60 7.65 -4.45
C SER A 200 2.24 7.42 -5.07
N ASN A 201 2.20 6.62 -6.14
CA ASN A 201 0.99 6.14 -6.77
C ASN A 201 1.09 4.63 -7.06
N THR A 202 -0.05 3.97 -7.28
CA THR A 202 -0.10 2.59 -7.78
C THR A 202 -0.12 2.57 -9.30
N CYS A 203 0.37 1.47 -9.91
CA CYS A 203 0.38 1.31 -11.36
C CYS A 203 0.12 -0.15 -11.78
N SER A 204 0.20 -0.42 -13.09
CA SER A 204 -0.01 -1.76 -13.66
C SER A 204 0.88 -2.81 -13.00
N GLY A 205 0.29 -3.86 -12.43
CA GLY A 205 0.96 -4.92 -11.67
C GLY A 205 0.91 -4.77 -10.15
N ASP A 206 0.54 -3.58 -9.61
CA ASP A 206 0.26 -3.40 -8.18
C ASP A 206 -1.13 -3.92 -7.79
N SER A 207 -1.99 -4.24 -8.75
CA SER A 207 -3.32 -4.84 -8.57
C SER A 207 -3.28 -5.97 -7.54
N GLY A 208 -4.14 -5.89 -6.52
CA GLY A 208 -4.22 -6.84 -5.41
C GLY A 208 -3.15 -6.66 -4.31
N GLY A 209 -2.20 -5.76 -4.49
CA GLY A 209 -1.24 -5.37 -3.45
C GLY A 209 -1.93 -4.65 -2.28
N PRO A 210 -1.40 -4.76 -1.06
CA PRO A 210 -2.06 -4.23 0.13
C PRO A 210 -1.97 -2.72 0.26
N ALA A 211 -3.07 -2.12 0.72
CA ALA A 211 -3.08 -0.86 1.45
C ALA A 211 -3.05 -1.18 2.95
N VAL A 212 -1.98 -0.77 3.61
CA VAL A 212 -1.67 -1.09 5.01
C VAL A 212 -1.89 0.13 5.89
N LEU A 213 -2.59 -0.05 6.99
CA LEU A 213 -2.78 0.95 8.03
C LEU A 213 -1.96 0.57 9.27
N GLN A 214 -1.37 1.58 9.91
CA GLN A 214 -0.78 1.47 11.24
C GLN A 214 -1.62 2.23 12.25
N LEU A 215 -1.93 1.57 13.35
CA LEU A 215 -2.71 2.14 14.45
C LEU A 215 -1.92 2.01 15.75
N ILE A 216 -2.02 3.02 16.61
CA ILE A 216 -1.56 2.93 17.99
C ILE A 216 -2.79 2.77 18.87
N ARG A 217 -2.94 1.62 19.53
CA ARG A 217 -4.01 1.37 20.49
C ARG A 217 -3.84 2.25 21.74
N GLU A 218 -4.90 2.42 22.51
CA GLU A 218 -4.84 3.11 23.80
C GLU A 218 -3.78 2.53 24.75
N SER A 219 -3.47 1.25 24.60
CA SER A 219 -2.38 0.58 25.33
C SER A 219 -0.97 1.02 24.91
N GLY A 220 -0.83 1.83 23.85
CA GLY A 220 0.45 2.18 23.22
C GLY A 220 0.99 1.11 22.27
N GLN A 221 0.27 0.00 22.06
CA GLN A 221 0.66 -1.06 21.14
C GLN A 221 0.44 -0.59 19.68
N LEU A 222 1.50 -0.72 18.86
CA LEU A 222 1.41 -0.53 17.41
C LEU A 222 0.78 -1.78 16.78
N VAL A 223 -0.26 -1.60 15.98
CA VAL A 223 -0.91 -2.63 15.16
C VAL A 223 -0.72 -2.25 13.70
N THR A 224 -0.34 -3.23 12.90
CA THR A 224 -0.14 -3.09 11.45
C THR A 224 -0.95 -4.17 10.74
N GLY A 225 -1.78 -3.78 9.78
CA GLY A 225 -2.59 -4.73 8.99
C GLY A 225 -3.17 -4.11 7.75
N ILE A 226 -3.83 -4.94 6.95
CA ILE A 226 -4.44 -4.54 5.68
C ILE A 226 -5.83 -3.94 5.92
N VAL A 227 -6.13 -2.87 5.16
CA VAL A 227 -7.46 -2.23 5.11
C VAL A 227 -8.00 -2.17 3.69
N GLY A 228 -7.15 -2.37 2.67
CA GLY A 228 -7.55 -2.34 1.28
C GLY A 228 -6.62 -3.12 0.38
N LEU A 229 -7.07 -3.32 -0.88
CA LEU A 229 -6.29 -3.92 -1.97
C LEU A 229 -6.30 -2.97 -3.16
N THR A 230 -5.16 -2.77 -3.81
CA THR A 230 -5.09 -2.01 -5.06
C THR A 230 -6.01 -2.63 -6.10
N SER A 231 -6.99 -1.86 -6.58
CA SER A 231 -7.99 -2.30 -7.56
C SER A 231 -7.78 -1.65 -8.92
N SER A 232 -7.89 -0.33 -9.00
CA SER A 232 -7.77 0.40 -10.28
C SER A 232 -7.27 1.82 -10.07
N GLY A 233 -6.87 2.46 -11.18
CA GLY A 233 -6.61 3.89 -11.26
C GLY A 233 -7.50 4.54 -12.32
N SER A 234 -7.72 5.84 -12.22
CA SER A 234 -8.47 6.61 -13.22
C SER A 234 -7.66 6.88 -14.49
N LEU A 235 -6.34 6.82 -14.40
CA LEU A 235 -5.39 7.04 -15.50
C LEU A 235 -4.54 5.79 -15.74
N ILE A 236 -4.50 5.31 -16.98
CA ILE A 236 -3.64 4.18 -17.39
C ILE A 236 -2.15 4.51 -17.25
N THR A 237 -1.80 5.79 -17.33
CA THR A 237 -0.41 6.27 -17.24
C THR A 237 0.10 6.38 -15.82
N CYS A 238 -0.76 6.28 -14.81
CA CYS A 238 -0.42 6.41 -13.39
C CYS A 238 0.29 7.74 -13.04
N GLU A 239 0.04 8.79 -13.83
CA GLU A 239 0.67 10.11 -13.70
C GLU A 239 -0.13 11.02 -12.75
N ALA A 240 0.41 12.23 -12.51
CA ALA A 240 -0.27 13.26 -11.73
C ALA A 240 -1.70 13.53 -12.24
N GLY A 241 -2.65 13.59 -11.33
CA GLY A 241 -4.08 13.68 -11.61
C GLY A 241 -4.80 12.33 -11.54
N ASP A 242 -4.07 11.23 -11.29
CA ASP A 242 -4.67 9.92 -11.10
C ASP A 242 -5.45 9.83 -9.77
N LEU A 243 -6.50 9.02 -9.78
CA LEU A 243 -7.27 8.62 -8.61
C LEU A 243 -7.10 7.12 -8.44
N SER A 244 -6.31 6.70 -7.47
CA SER A 244 -6.19 5.28 -7.11
C SER A 244 -7.39 4.83 -6.30
N LEU A 245 -7.96 3.68 -6.69
CA LEU A 245 -9.03 2.98 -6.01
C LEU A 245 -8.48 1.71 -5.36
N PHE A 246 -8.78 1.55 -4.08
CA PHE A 246 -8.50 0.32 -3.35
C PHE A 246 -9.83 -0.32 -2.95
N THR A 247 -9.97 -1.62 -3.11
CA THR A 247 -11.10 -2.37 -2.54
C THR A 247 -11.10 -2.17 -1.03
N ASN A 248 -12.23 -1.73 -0.47
CA ASN A 248 -12.37 -1.55 0.97
C ASN A 248 -12.56 -2.91 1.66
N LEU A 249 -11.54 -3.42 2.34
CA LEU A 249 -11.59 -4.69 3.05
C LEU A 249 -12.39 -4.63 4.36
N GLN A 250 -12.84 -3.44 4.77
CA GLN A 250 -13.70 -3.23 5.94
C GLN A 250 -15.19 -3.20 5.55
N GLY A 251 -15.51 -3.28 4.27
CA GLY A 251 -16.89 -3.43 3.78
C GLY A 251 -17.47 -4.78 4.22
N SER A 252 -18.72 -4.78 4.73
CA SER A 252 -19.34 -5.98 5.33
C SER A 252 -19.33 -7.20 4.42
N GLU A 253 -19.64 -7.03 3.14
CA GLU A 253 -19.66 -8.14 2.16
C GLU A 253 -18.28 -8.78 1.98
N VAL A 254 -17.23 -7.94 1.93
CA VAL A 254 -15.84 -8.40 1.82
C VAL A 254 -15.35 -9.04 3.12
N VAL A 255 -15.71 -8.47 4.27
CA VAL A 255 -15.40 -9.07 5.60
C VAL A 255 -16.00 -10.45 5.72
N ASP A 256 -17.32 -10.60 5.42
CA ASP A 256 -18.01 -11.87 5.47
C ASP A 256 -17.35 -12.89 4.53
N PHE A 257 -17.07 -12.50 3.28
CA PHE A 257 -16.38 -13.36 2.32
C PHE A 257 -15.02 -13.85 2.83
N LEU A 258 -14.19 -12.97 3.38
CA LEU A 258 -12.86 -13.33 3.87
C LEU A 258 -12.92 -14.22 5.12
N THR A 259 -13.79 -13.89 6.08
CA THR A 259 -13.91 -14.64 7.35
C THR A 259 -14.56 -16.00 7.17
N ASP A 260 -15.50 -16.15 6.25
CA ASP A 260 -16.15 -17.42 5.96
C ASP A 260 -15.23 -18.41 5.21
N ASN A 261 -14.24 -17.90 4.45
CA ASN A 261 -13.40 -18.72 3.58
C ASN A 261 -11.94 -18.84 4.05
N ILE A 262 -11.53 -18.14 5.10
CA ILE A 262 -10.18 -18.20 5.68
C ILE A 262 -10.27 -18.45 7.19
N ALA A 263 -10.27 -19.73 7.59
CA ALA A 263 -10.49 -20.14 8.99
C ALA A 263 -9.49 -19.53 9.99
N ASP A 264 -8.23 -19.33 9.58
CA ASP A 264 -7.15 -18.82 10.43
C ASP A 264 -6.84 -17.33 10.14
N LEU A 265 -7.79 -16.58 9.55
CA LEU A 265 -7.63 -15.16 9.29
C LEU A 265 -7.48 -14.42 10.62
N ARG A 266 -6.35 -13.73 10.77
CA ARG A 266 -6.15 -12.84 11.92
C ARG A 266 -6.87 -11.53 11.67
N VAL A 267 -7.64 -11.09 12.67
CA VAL A 267 -8.36 -9.81 12.69
C VAL A 267 -7.87 -9.00 13.89
N GLU A 268 -7.61 -7.72 13.68
CA GLU A 268 -7.10 -6.77 14.66
C GLU A 268 -8.04 -5.56 14.83
#